data_cd0ff27caf067645c2a0d536b2aa1b9e
#
_entry.id   cd0ff27caf067645c2a0d536b2aa1b9e
#
_cell.length_a   1.000
_cell.length_b   1.000
_cell.length_c   1.000
_cell.angle_alpha   90.00
_cell.angle_beta   90.00
_cell.angle_gamma   90.00
#
_symmetry.space_group_name_H-M   'P 1'
#
loop_
_entity.id
_entity.type
_entity.pdbx_description
1 polymer ?
#
loop_
_entity_poly.entity_id
_entity_poly.type
_entity_poly.pdbx_seq_one_letter_code
_entity_poly.pdbx_strand_id
1 'polypeptide(L)'
;MKKVYLLDTNIVSEFSRDQPNPNVLALYEERKDLCAISAITWQELIFGVTKMPEGKRKTYIKKCIEEFKDDFEIIPYDGFAAEICGQLCGRSEQDGKTLPYLDSQIAATAIANGMVLVTHNVADFEEASERSFLRVEDWFDVA
;
A
#
# COMPACT_ATOMS: atom_id res chain seq x y z
N MET A 1 -12.34 -1.19 -15.70
CA MET A 1 -11.87 -2.50 -15.22
C MET A 1 -11.70 -2.46 -13.71
N LYS A 2 -12.19 -3.48 -13.02
CA LYS A 2 -12.07 -3.54 -11.56
C LYS A 2 -10.61 -3.74 -11.16
N LYS A 3 -10.12 -2.93 -10.21
CA LYS A 3 -8.75 -3.08 -9.71
C LYS A 3 -8.66 -4.30 -8.80
N VAL A 4 -7.53 -5.00 -8.87
CA VAL A 4 -7.27 -6.25 -8.16
C VAL A 4 -6.18 -6.11 -7.11
N TYR A 5 -5.15 -5.30 -7.39
CA TYR A 5 -3.97 -5.18 -6.55
C TYR A 5 -3.89 -3.80 -5.92
N LEU A 6 -3.82 -3.78 -4.59
CA LEU A 6 -3.60 -2.55 -3.82
C LEU A 6 -2.11 -2.51 -3.45
N LEU A 7 -1.38 -1.57 -4.02
CA LEU A 7 0.07 -1.47 -3.82
C LEU A 7 0.36 -0.68 -2.55
N ASP A 8 1.12 -1.29 -1.63
CA ASP A 8 1.57 -0.61 -0.42
C ASP A 8 2.64 0.44 -0.75
N THR A 9 2.89 1.34 0.17
CA THR A 9 3.81 2.46 0.02
C THR A 9 5.20 2.02 -0.43
N ASN A 10 5.74 0.93 0.15
CA ASN A 10 7.07 0.43 -0.20
C ASN A 10 7.17 -0.09 -1.63
N ILE A 11 6.08 -0.58 -2.21
CA ILE A 11 6.05 -1.00 -3.62
C ILE A 11 6.08 0.22 -4.53
N VAL A 12 5.25 1.23 -4.25
CA VAL A 12 5.20 2.45 -5.05
C VAL A 12 6.53 3.22 -4.97
N SER A 13 7.12 3.30 -3.77
CA SER A 13 8.41 3.96 -3.56
C SER A 13 9.53 3.29 -4.35
N GLU A 14 9.41 1.99 -4.61
CA GLU A 14 10.41 1.26 -5.38
C GLU A 14 10.56 1.85 -6.80
N PHE A 15 9.46 2.32 -7.40
CA PHE A 15 9.47 2.87 -8.76
C PHE A 15 10.33 4.14 -8.89
N SER A 16 10.60 4.85 -7.81
CA SER A 16 11.40 6.07 -7.80
C SER A 16 12.86 5.86 -7.40
N ARG A 17 13.27 4.63 -7.13
CA ARG A 17 14.67 4.31 -6.79
C ARG A 17 15.55 4.31 -8.04
N ASP A 18 16.83 4.57 -7.85
CA ASP A 18 17.79 4.58 -8.95
C ASP A 18 17.91 3.21 -9.62
N GLN A 19 17.85 2.14 -8.82
CA GLN A 19 17.90 0.77 -9.31
C GLN A 19 16.72 -0.01 -8.72
N PRO A 20 15.51 0.15 -9.30
CA PRO A 20 14.34 -0.55 -8.80
C PRO A 20 14.47 -2.06 -8.95
N ASN A 21 13.81 -2.79 -8.06
CA ASN A 21 13.77 -4.24 -8.10
C ASN A 21 13.17 -4.71 -9.43
N PRO A 22 13.87 -5.55 -10.20
CA PRO A 22 13.37 -5.95 -11.52
C PRO A 22 12.10 -6.80 -11.48
N ASN A 23 11.89 -7.59 -10.42
CA ASN A 23 10.67 -8.39 -10.27
C ASN A 23 9.45 -7.50 -10.06
N VAL A 24 9.59 -6.48 -9.21
CA VAL A 24 8.52 -5.50 -8.97
C VAL A 24 8.15 -4.79 -10.27
N LEU A 25 9.14 -4.33 -11.03
CA LEU A 25 8.90 -3.65 -12.30
C LEU A 25 8.21 -4.57 -13.31
N ALA A 26 8.66 -5.81 -13.43
CA ALA A 26 8.10 -6.76 -14.40
C ALA A 26 6.64 -7.07 -14.08
N LEU A 27 6.32 -7.34 -12.82
CA LEU A 27 4.94 -7.62 -12.41
C LEU A 27 4.04 -6.40 -12.56
N TYR A 28 4.56 -5.22 -12.24
CA TYR A 28 3.78 -3.98 -12.41
C TYR A 28 3.47 -3.75 -13.90
N GLU A 29 4.44 -3.89 -14.79
CA GLU A 29 4.20 -3.72 -16.23
C GLU A 29 3.16 -4.70 -16.76
N GLU A 30 3.17 -5.94 -16.26
CA GLU A 30 2.19 -6.95 -16.64
C GLU A 30 0.79 -6.64 -16.12
N ARG A 31 0.68 -6.04 -14.92
CA ARG A 31 -0.58 -5.91 -14.17
C ARG A 31 -1.02 -4.49 -13.90
N LYS A 32 -0.36 -3.51 -14.49
CA LYS A 32 -0.59 -2.08 -14.13
C LYS A 32 -2.04 -1.63 -14.26
N ASP A 33 -2.78 -2.16 -15.20
CA ASP A 33 -4.18 -1.80 -15.39
C ASP A 33 -5.08 -2.32 -14.24
N LEU A 34 -4.57 -3.23 -13.43
CA LEU A 34 -5.27 -3.82 -12.30
C LEU A 34 -4.78 -3.26 -10.95
N CYS A 35 -3.85 -2.31 -10.97
CA CYS A 35 -3.24 -1.77 -9.76
C CYS A 35 -3.89 -0.46 -9.33
N ALA A 36 -3.99 -0.28 -8.00
CA ALA A 36 -4.45 0.96 -7.39
C ALA A 36 -3.66 1.18 -6.09
N ILE A 37 -3.79 2.34 -5.49
CA ILE A 37 -3.21 2.64 -4.18
C ILE A 37 -4.31 3.13 -3.25
N SER A 38 -4.11 2.98 -1.94
CA SER A 38 -5.06 3.51 -0.96
C SER A 38 -4.81 5.00 -0.72
N ALA A 39 -5.83 5.69 -0.22
CA ALA A 39 -5.68 7.08 0.24
C ALA A 39 -4.60 7.19 1.32
N ILE A 40 -4.43 6.16 2.14
CA ILE A 40 -3.40 6.12 3.19
C ILE A 40 -2.00 6.07 2.56
N THR A 41 -1.79 5.22 1.57
CA THR A 41 -0.53 5.17 0.83
C THR A 41 -0.23 6.52 0.17
N TRP A 42 -1.25 7.13 -0.43
CA TRP A 42 -1.10 8.46 -1.01
C TRP A 42 -0.64 9.48 0.02
N GLN A 43 -1.27 9.47 1.21
CA GLN A 43 -0.88 10.34 2.33
C GLN A 43 0.57 10.11 2.74
N GLU A 44 1.00 8.85 2.84
CA GLU A 44 2.38 8.52 3.21
C GLU A 44 3.40 9.03 2.19
N LEU A 45 3.08 8.92 0.91
CA LEU A 45 3.95 9.43 -0.17
C LEU A 45 4.10 10.95 -0.08
N ILE A 46 3.00 11.67 0.12
CA ILE A 46 3.02 13.12 0.27
C ILE A 46 3.78 13.52 1.54
N PHE A 47 3.51 12.84 2.65
CA PHE A 47 4.24 13.09 3.91
C PHE A 47 5.75 12.90 3.71
N GLY A 48 6.13 11.81 3.07
CA GLY A 48 7.55 11.48 2.87
C GLY A 48 8.29 12.51 2.05
N VAL A 49 7.72 12.98 0.95
CA VAL A 49 8.38 13.97 0.10
C VAL A 49 8.36 15.36 0.75
N THR A 50 7.28 15.70 1.45
CA THR A 50 7.15 17.01 2.08
C THR A 50 8.22 17.23 3.15
N LYS A 51 8.54 16.20 3.94
CA LYS A 51 9.54 16.32 5.01
C LYS A 51 10.99 16.26 4.53
N MET A 52 11.23 15.92 3.26
CA MET A 52 12.60 15.86 2.72
C MET A 52 13.24 17.26 2.70
N PRO A 53 14.58 17.33 2.91
CA PRO A 53 15.27 18.60 2.76
C PRO A 53 15.23 19.05 1.30
N GLU A 54 15.18 20.39 1.09
CA GLU A 54 15.21 20.94 -0.26
C GLU A 54 16.47 20.50 -1.01
N GLY A 55 16.32 20.20 -2.29
CA GLY A 55 17.44 19.76 -3.13
C GLY A 55 16.97 18.96 -4.34
N LYS A 56 17.93 18.46 -5.08
CA LYS A 56 17.67 17.72 -6.33
C LYS A 56 16.87 16.45 -6.10
N ARG A 57 17.16 15.73 -5.01
CA ARG A 57 16.45 14.49 -4.68
C ARG A 57 14.98 14.73 -4.43
N LYS A 58 14.67 15.74 -3.62
CA LYS A 58 13.26 16.11 -3.33
C LYS A 58 12.53 16.51 -4.61
N THR A 59 13.16 17.30 -5.46
CA THR A 59 12.57 17.74 -6.72
C THR A 59 12.25 16.54 -7.62
N TYR A 60 13.16 15.58 -7.70
CA TYR A 60 12.96 14.36 -8.47
C TYR A 60 11.81 13.51 -7.94
N ILE A 61 11.80 13.25 -6.62
CA ILE A 61 10.76 12.44 -5.98
C ILE A 61 9.38 13.11 -6.13
N LYS A 62 9.33 14.43 -5.97
CA LYS A 62 8.10 15.19 -6.13
C LYS A 62 7.51 15.02 -7.54
N LYS A 63 8.35 15.02 -8.55
CA LYS A 63 7.94 14.78 -9.94
C LYS A 63 7.40 13.36 -10.12
N CYS A 64 8.08 12.36 -9.54
CA CYS A 64 7.61 10.97 -9.56
C CYS A 64 6.22 10.84 -8.94
N ILE A 65 6.00 11.48 -7.80
CA ILE A 65 4.72 11.42 -7.09
C ILE A 65 3.60 12.06 -7.91
N GLU A 66 3.89 13.16 -8.62
CA GLU A 66 2.91 13.78 -9.51
C GLU A 66 2.50 12.83 -10.64
N GLU A 67 3.45 12.07 -11.18
CA GLU A 67 3.18 11.05 -12.19
C GLU A 67 2.33 9.91 -11.61
N PHE A 68 2.60 9.47 -10.37
CA PHE A 68 1.80 8.44 -9.71
C PHE A 68 0.33 8.86 -9.58
N LYS A 69 0.08 10.13 -9.31
CA LYS A 69 -1.28 10.66 -9.20
C LYS A 69 -2.08 10.45 -10.49
N ASP A 70 -1.41 10.56 -11.64
CA ASP A 70 -2.03 10.34 -12.94
C ASP A 70 -2.17 8.85 -13.29
N ASP A 71 -1.25 8.02 -12.81
CA ASP A 71 -1.18 6.60 -13.15
C ASP A 71 -2.08 5.71 -12.28
N PHE A 72 -2.31 6.12 -11.01
CA PHE A 72 -3.02 5.26 -10.05
C PHE A 72 -4.40 5.80 -9.70
N GLU A 73 -5.38 4.90 -9.66
CA GLU A 73 -6.62 5.18 -8.96
C GLU A 73 -6.33 5.20 -7.45
N ILE A 74 -6.86 6.20 -6.75
CA ILE A 74 -6.71 6.31 -5.30
C ILE A 74 -7.99 5.81 -4.65
N ILE A 75 -7.92 4.68 -3.95
CA ILE A 75 -9.08 4.08 -3.28
C ILE A 75 -9.29 4.79 -1.95
N PRO A 76 -10.48 5.34 -1.71
CA PRO A 76 -10.72 6.08 -0.47
C PRO A 76 -10.80 5.19 0.76
N TYR A 77 -10.42 5.77 1.90
CA TYR A 77 -10.66 5.16 3.21
C TYR A 77 -12.02 5.64 3.69
N ASP A 78 -13.07 4.91 3.31
CA ASP A 78 -14.44 5.29 3.60
C ASP A 78 -14.98 4.68 4.91
N GLY A 79 -16.25 4.92 5.19
CA GLY A 79 -16.90 4.42 6.41
C GLY A 79 -16.84 2.91 6.52
N PHE A 80 -17.01 2.19 5.42
CA PHE A 80 -16.95 0.73 5.42
C PHE A 80 -15.54 0.23 5.74
N ALA A 81 -14.51 0.82 5.14
CA ALA A 81 -13.13 0.48 5.47
C ALA A 81 -12.82 0.80 6.94
N ALA A 82 -13.31 1.93 7.43
CA ALA A 82 -13.12 2.33 8.83
C ALA A 82 -13.76 1.32 9.80
N GLU A 83 -14.95 0.83 9.48
CA GLU A 83 -15.62 -0.19 10.30
C GLU A 83 -14.81 -1.48 10.34
N ILE A 84 -14.33 -1.95 9.19
CA ILE A 84 -13.48 -3.14 9.10
C ILE A 84 -12.20 -2.94 9.94
N CYS A 85 -11.55 -1.77 9.81
CA CYS A 85 -10.35 -1.47 10.56
C CYS A 85 -10.60 -1.48 12.07
N GLY A 86 -11.68 -0.85 12.52
CA GLY A 86 -12.05 -0.84 13.93
C GLY A 86 -12.27 -2.22 14.48
N GLN A 87 -13.00 -3.08 13.76
CA GLN A 87 -13.25 -4.45 14.18
C GLN A 87 -11.95 -5.27 14.21
N LEU A 88 -11.11 -5.14 13.19
CA LEU A 88 -9.85 -5.86 13.11
C LEU A 88 -8.92 -5.51 14.27
N CYS A 89 -8.73 -4.22 14.51
CA CYS A 89 -7.87 -3.72 15.57
C CYS A 89 -8.42 -4.06 16.95
N GLY A 90 -9.75 -3.93 17.14
CA GLY A 90 -10.40 -4.22 18.40
C GLY A 90 -10.26 -5.69 18.79
N ARG A 91 -10.47 -6.60 17.84
CA ARG A 91 -10.31 -8.04 18.09
C ARG A 91 -8.85 -8.39 18.40
N SER A 92 -7.93 -7.74 17.72
CA SER A 92 -6.50 -7.95 17.93
C SER A 92 -6.11 -7.54 19.36
N GLU A 93 -6.58 -6.40 19.82
CA GLU A 93 -6.30 -5.93 21.18
C GLU A 93 -6.94 -6.83 22.25
N GLN A 94 -8.12 -7.39 22.00
CA GLN A 94 -8.70 -8.38 22.90
C GLN A 94 -7.78 -9.57 23.15
N ASP A 95 -6.98 -9.92 22.13
CA ASP A 95 -6.02 -11.01 22.21
C ASP A 95 -4.61 -10.54 22.60
N GLY A 96 -4.50 -9.31 23.09
CA GLY A 96 -3.24 -8.74 23.57
C GLY A 96 -2.27 -8.31 22.49
N LYS A 97 -2.75 -8.09 21.26
CA LYS A 97 -1.90 -7.70 20.15
C LYS A 97 -2.35 -6.33 19.59
N THR A 98 -1.38 -5.46 19.33
CA THR A 98 -1.64 -4.14 18.76
C THR A 98 -1.17 -4.13 17.31
N LEU A 99 -2.07 -3.84 16.38
CA LEU A 99 -1.72 -3.71 14.97
C LEU A 99 -1.20 -2.30 14.69
N PRO A 100 -0.20 -2.13 13.80
CA PRO A 100 0.25 -0.81 13.37
C PRO A 100 -0.91 -0.02 12.76
N TYR A 101 -1.03 1.24 13.14
CA TYR A 101 -2.23 2.03 12.83
C TYR A 101 -2.43 2.24 11.31
N LEU A 102 -1.42 2.75 10.63
CA LEU A 102 -1.52 3.02 9.18
C LEU A 102 -1.62 1.73 8.38
N ASP A 103 -0.87 0.69 8.78
CA ASP A 103 -0.93 -0.61 8.12
C ASP A 103 -2.32 -1.22 8.23
N SER A 104 -2.97 -1.07 9.38
CA SER A 104 -4.34 -1.56 9.59
C SER A 104 -5.34 -0.87 8.66
N GLN A 105 -5.17 0.43 8.43
CA GLN A 105 -6.03 1.19 7.53
C GLN A 105 -5.83 0.78 6.08
N ILE A 106 -4.59 0.49 5.67
CA ILE A 106 -4.29 -0.02 4.32
C ILE A 106 -4.90 -1.41 4.15
N ALA A 107 -4.71 -2.30 5.13
CA ALA A 107 -5.29 -3.64 5.11
C ALA A 107 -6.80 -3.59 5.01
N ALA A 108 -7.43 -2.73 5.80
CA ALA A 108 -8.90 -2.57 5.80
C ALA A 108 -9.41 -2.07 4.45
N THR A 109 -8.67 -1.18 3.80
CA THR A 109 -9.03 -0.70 2.46
C THR A 109 -9.01 -1.85 1.45
N ALA A 110 -7.98 -2.70 1.51
CA ALA A 110 -7.88 -3.87 0.64
C ALA A 110 -9.04 -4.84 0.90
N ILE A 111 -9.33 -5.14 2.16
CA ILE A 111 -10.42 -6.05 2.54
C ILE A 111 -11.76 -5.50 2.06
N ALA A 112 -12.02 -4.22 2.32
CA ALA A 112 -13.29 -3.57 1.95
C ALA A 112 -13.56 -3.63 0.44
N ASN A 113 -12.52 -3.64 -0.36
CA ASN A 113 -12.62 -3.61 -1.81
C ASN A 113 -12.31 -4.97 -2.48
N GLY A 114 -12.10 -6.02 -1.68
CA GLY A 114 -11.81 -7.35 -2.21
C GLY A 114 -10.51 -7.44 -2.99
N MET A 115 -9.50 -6.67 -2.59
CA MET A 115 -8.23 -6.55 -3.31
C MET A 115 -7.10 -7.33 -2.62
N VAL A 116 -6.12 -7.74 -3.41
CA VAL A 116 -4.87 -8.31 -2.90
C VAL A 116 -3.95 -7.16 -2.49
N LEU A 117 -3.41 -7.23 -1.29
CA LEU A 117 -2.43 -6.24 -0.83
C LEU A 117 -1.04 -6.68 -1.30
N VAL A 118 -0.34 -5.79 -1.99
CA VAL A 118 1.03 -6.04 -2.45
C VAL A 118 1.98 -5.24 -1.58
N THR A 119 2.85 -5.93 -0.85
CA THR A 119 3.79 -5.29 0.07
C THR A 119 5.07 -6.10 0.19
N HIS A 120 6.18 -5.41 0.45
CA HIS A 120 7.44 -6.06 0.79
C HIS A 120 7.50 -6.42 2.29
N ASN A 121 6.71 -5.73 3.11
CA ASN A 121 6.66 -5.94 4.57
C ASN A 121 5.57 -6.91 4.97
N VAL A 122 5.61 -8.13 4.42
CA VAL A 122 4.59 -9.16 4.65
C VAL A 122 4.38 -9.43 6.14
N ALA A 123 5.45 -9.45 6.92
CA ALA A 123 5.37 -9.70 8.36
C ALA A 123 4.47 -8.70 9.10
N ASP A 124 4.45 -7.44 8.66
CA ASP A 124 3.63 -6.40 9.29
C ASP A 124 2.13 -6.63 9.10
N PHE A 125 1.75 -7.43 8.10
CA PHE A 125 0.36 -7.73 7.79
C PHE A 125 -0.07 -9.15 8.15
N GLU A 126 0.82 -9.94 8.75
CA GLU A 126 0.56 -11.33 9.09
C GLU A 126 -0.64 -11.48 10.04
N GLU A 127 -0.67 -10.67 11.11
CA GLU A 127 -1.76 -10.68 12.08
C GLU A 127 -3.10 -10.32 11.43
N ALA A 128 -3.11 -9.28 10.62
CA ALA A 128 -4.32 -8.87 9.90
C ALA A 128 -4.79 -9.96 8.93
N SER A 129 -3.85 -10.60 8.23
CA SER A 129 -4.15 -11.67 7.27
C SER A 129 -4.74 -12.89 7.95
N GLU A 130 -4.23 -13.28 9.13
CA GLU A 130 -4.73 -14.41 9.90
C GLU A 130 -6.14 -14.17 10.43
N ARG A 131 -6.51 -12.92 10.69
CA ARG A 131 -7.79 -12.54 11.27
C ARG A 131 -8.86 -12.17 10.25
N SER A 132 -8.54 -12.23 8.96
CA SER A 132 -9.44 -11.75 7.91
C SER A 132 -9.26 -12.54 6.63
N PHE A 133 -9.94 -12.09 5.56
CA PHE A 133 -9.76 -12.66 4.22
C PHE A 133 -8.69 -11.93 3.41
N LEU A 134 -7.85 -11.12 4.07
CA LEU A 134 -6.79 -10.39 3.39
C LEU A 134 -5.80 -11.34 2.74
N ARG A 135 -5.57 -11.17 1.45
CA ARG A 135 -4.52 -11.85 0.71
C ARG A 135 -3.36 -10.88 0.50
N VAL A 136 -2.14 -11.36 0.72
CA VAL A 136 -0.93 -10.55 0.63
C VAL A 136 0.05 -11.19 -0.34
N GLU A 137 0.65 -10.39 -1.22
CA GLU A 137 1.71 -10.82 -2.14
C GLU A 137 2.93 -9.95 -1.97
N ASP A 138 4.12 -10.54 -2.07
CA ASP A 138 5.38 -9.81 -2.11
C ASP A 138 5.95 -9.93 -3.53
N TRP A 139 5.99 -8.80 -4.25
CA TRP A 139 6.49 -8.79 -5.62
C TRP A 139 8.01 -8.70 -5.73
N PHE A 140 8.72 -8.54 -4.60
CA PHE A 140 10.17 -8.60 -4.57
C PHE A 140 10.67 -10.04 -4.72
N ASP A 141 9.93 -10.97 -4.12
CA ASP A 141 10.26 -12.39 -4.12
C ASP A 141 9.32 -13.14 -5.06
N VAL A 142 9.75 -13.31 -6.30
CA VAL A 142 9.01 -14.11 -7.28
C VAL A 142 9.56 -15.51 -7.23
N ALA A 143 8.76 -16.41 -6.71
CA ALA A 143 9.10 -17.82 -6.71
C ALA A 143 9.02 -18.41 -8.11
#